data_848db5a45f60cdf7be2f031d56c3ed54
#
_entry.id   848db5a45f60cdf7be2f031d56c3ed54
#
_cell.length_a   1.000
_cell.length_b   1.000
_cell.length_c   1.000
_cell.angle_alpha   90.00
_cell.angle_beta   90.00
_cell.angle_gamma   90.00
#
_symmetry.space_group_name_H-M   'P 1'
#
loop_
_entity.id
_entity.type
_entity.pdbx_description
1 polymer ?
#
loop_
_entity_poly.entity_id
_entity_poly.type
_entity_poly.pdbx_seq_one_letter_code
_entity_poly.pdbx_strand_id
1 'polypeptide(L)'
;MEQLPIIEAVGLGKEFVVHKRAGRIRRTTTKVMAVDSLDLLIYPGESVGFIGPNGAGKSTTIKMITGVLTPSAGTIRVLGIDPLKERMTLTRRIGVVFGQRSQLWWDLPLADSFGLLRHLFRVSESDHKESMDWLVGLLDLSTFLQTPVRQLSLGQRMRGELAAALAHRPELLILDEPTIGLDLVSKDAVRTALRQLNETYGTTVLLTTHDLADIAEVCGRVVVINHGIIVEDGPLPTLISRLGSERIVMVELTETLDPLRIAGTIHMRTEGRRQWLRINETETTAGAVIAAIGQQTSILDLSLSEPDFDDVVRRVYGATS
;
A
#
# COMPACT_ATOMS: atom_id res chain seq x y z
N MET A 1 -27.31 -2.90 13.69
CA MET A 1 -27.46 -3.04 12.24
C MET A 1 -26.10 -3.44 11.71
N GLU A 2 -25.96 -4.58 11.05
CA GLU A 2 -24.70 -4.95 10.39
C GLU A 2 -24.38 -3.91 9.32
N GLN A 3 -23.18 -3.36 9.38
CA GLN A 3 -22.72 -2.38 8.42
C GLN A 3 -22.40 -3.13 7.13
N LEU A 4 -22.99 -2.69 6.01
CA LEU A 4 -22.70 -3.30 4.70
C LEU A 4 -21.29 -2.95 4.23
N PRO A 5 -20.56 -3.89 3.63
CA PRO A 5 -19.23 -3.63 3.12
C PRO A 5 -19.27 -2.65 1.93
N ILE A 6 -18.26 -1.79 1.86
CA ILE A 6 -18.06 -0.87 0.72
C ILE A 6 -17.40 -1.58 -0.46
N ILE A 7 -16.57 -2.59 -0.20
CA ILE A 7 -16.05 -3.55 -1.18
C ILE A 7 -16.40 -4.94 -0.69
N GLU A 8 -17.05 -5.72 -1.55
CA GLU A 8 -17.39 -7.12 -1.33
C GLU A 8 -16.93 -7.92 -2.54
N ALA A 9 -15.92 -8.75 -2.38
CA ALA A 9 -15.45 -9.69 -3.39
C ALA A 9 -15.59 -11.12 -2.83
N VAL A 10 -16.18 -12.02 -3.60
CA VAL A 10 -16.40 -13.41 -3.20
C VAL A 10 -15.92 -14.34 -4.32
N GLY A 11 -14.93 -15.18 -3.99
CA GLY A 11 -14.32 -16.12 -4.93
C GLY A 11 -13.76 -15.44 -6.17
N LEU A 12 -13.29 -14.18 -6.04
CA LEU A 12 -12.86 -13.36 -7.16
C LEU A 12 -11.64 -13.96 -7.84
N GLY A 13 -11.75 -14.25 -9.14
CA GLY A 13 -10.67 -14.84 -9.92
C GLY A 13 -10.40 -14.13 -11.24
N LYS A 14 -9.12 -14.10 -11.63
CA LYS A 14 -8.70 -13.59 -12.94
C LYS A 14 -7.65 -14.44 -13.60
N GLU A 15 -8.00 -15.06 -14.71
CA GLU A 15 -7.11 -15.79 -15.60
C GLU A 15 -6.79 -14.93 -16.85
N PHE A 16 -5.52 -14.86 -17.21
CA PHE A 16 -5.08 -14.30 -18.48
C PHE A 16 -4.60 -15.39 -19.42
N VAL A 17 -4.96 -15.26 -20.68
CA VAL A 17 -4.48 -16.11 -21.75
C VAL A 17 -3.34 -15.41 -22.47
N VAL A 18 -2.12 -15.91 -22.30
CA VAL A 18 -0.91 -15.33 -22.89
C VAL A 18 -0.47 -16.18 -24.07
N HIS A 19 -0.39 -15.56 -25.26
CA HIS A 19 0.11 -16.21 -26.46
C HIS A 19 1.61 -15.94 -26.60
N LYS A 20 2.46 -16.95 -26.33
CA LYS A 20 3.91 -16.86 -26.57
C LYS A 20 4.23 -17.40 -27.96
N ARG A 21 5.06 -16.67 -28.72
CA ARG A 21 5.65 -17.21 -29.96
C ARG A 21 6.64 -18.30 -29.62
N ALA A 22 6.38 -19.52 -30.04
CA ALA A 22 7.30 -20.64 -29.97
C ALA A 22 7.86 -20.91 -31.38
N GLY A 23 8.90 -20.18 -31.76
CA GLY A 23 9.49 -20.26 -33.11
C GLY A 23 8.75 -19.40 -34.16
N ARG A 24 9.08 -19.62 -35.46
CA ARG A 24 8.65 -18.74 -36.57
C ARG A 24 7.14 -18.87 -36.91
N ILE A 25 6.47 -19.95 -36.53
CA ILE A 25 5.09 -20.27 -36.96
C ILE A 25 4.18 -20.79 -35.81
N ARG A 26 4.73 -21.30 -34.72
CA ARG A 26 3.93 -21.87 -33.60
C ARG A 26 3.65 -20.81 -32.52
N ARG A 27 2.39 -20.72 -32.09
CA ARG A 27 1.97 -19.99 -30.87
C ARG A 27 1.63 -21.02 -29.80
N THR A 28 2.26 -20.91 -28.64
CA THR A 28 1.84 -21.65 -27.44
C THR A 28 0.96 -20.73 -26.61
N THR A 29 -0.17 -21.25 -26.17
CA THR A 29 -1.09 -20.56 -25.27
C THR A 29 -0.79 -21.00 -23.85
N THR A 30 -0.50 -20.06 -22.98
CA THR A 30 -0.29 -20.33 -21.55
C THR A 30 -1.35 -19.56 -20.78
N LYS A 31 -2.03 -20.22 -19.85
CA LYS A 31 -2.95 -19.61 -18.91
C LYS A 31 -2.16 -19.16 -17.67
N VAL A 32 -2.37 -17.93 -17.25
CA VAL A 32 -1.74 -17.35 -16.06
C VAL A 32 -2.86 -16.90 -15.13
N MET A 33 -2.97 -17.55 -13.97
CA MET A 33 -3.86 -17.12 -12.89
C MET A 33 -3.21 -15.93 -12.18
N ALA A 34 -3.84 -14.77 -12.27
CA ALA A 34 -3.35 -13.54 -11.64
C ALA A 34 -4.04 -13.26 -10.30
N VAL A 35 -5.28 -13.71 -10.15
CA VAL A 35 -6.05 -13.70 -8.89
C VAL A 35 -6.81 -15.00 -8.83
N ASP A 36 -6.74 -15.71 -7.69
CA ASP A 36 -7.32 -17.03 -7.51
C ASP A 36 -8.20 -17.09 -6.27
N SER A 37 -9.51 -17.16 -6.49
CA SER A 37 -10.54 -17.29 -5.43
C SER A 37 -10.37 -16.33 -4.26
N LEU A 38 -10.17 -15.04 -4.54
CA LEU A 38 -9.94 -14.01 -3.53
C LEU A 38 -11.28 -13.58 -2.91
N ASP A 39 -11.36 -13.68 -1.57
CA ASP A 39 -12.45 -13.14 -0.75
C ASP A 39 -11.96 -11.88 -0.02
N LEU A 40 -12.66 -10.74 -0.19
CA LEU A 40 -12.27 -9.48 0.41
C LEU A 40 -13.51 -8.67 0.81
N LEU A 41 -13.57 -8.30 2.09
CA LEU A 41 -14.56 -7.38 2.63
C LEU A 41 -13.85 -6.14 3.18
N ILE A 42 -14.26 -4.95 2.71
CA ILE A 42 -13.80 -3.68 3.29
C ILE A 42 -15.04 -2.89 3.70
N TYR A 43 -15.00 -2.33 4.90
CA TYR A 43 -16.12 -1.58 5.46
C TYR A 43 -15.92 -0.07 5.34
N PRO A 44 -17.01 0.72 5.35
CA PRO A 44 -16.92 2.18 5.31
C PRO A 44 -16.03 2.74 6.43
N GLY A 45 -15.16 3.70 6.08
CA GLY A 45 -14.22 4.36 7.00
C GLY A 45 -12.95 3.58 7.28
N GLU A 46 -12.79 2.35 6.79
CA GLU A 46 -11.51 1.64 6.91
C GLU A 46 -10.42 2.27 6.03
N SER A 47 -9.19 2.28 6.54
CA SER A 47 -7.98 2.54 5.77
C SER A 47 -7.18 1.23 5.67
N VAL A 48 -7.17 0.65 4.47
CA VAL A 48 -6.66 -0.71 4.23
C VAL A 48 -5.45 -0.66 3.30
N GLY A 49 -4.33 -1.21 3.80
CA GLY A 49 -3.15 -1.48 3.01
C GLY A 49 -3.27 -2.82 2.27
N PHE A 50 -3.19 -2.81 0.96
CA PHE A 50 -3.23 -4.01 0.13
C PHE A 50 -1.84 -4.28 -0.44
N ILE A 51 -1.08 -5.15 0.22
CA ILE A 51 0.34 -5.37 -0.04
C ILE A 51 0.64 -6.75 -0.61
N GLY A 52 1.78 -6.85 -1.27
CA GLY A 52 2.21 -8.12 -1.89
C GLY A 52 3.39 -7.89 -2.84
N PRO A 53 4.14 -8.94 -3.22
CA PRO A 53 5.23 -8.80 -4.17
C PRO A 53 4.73 -8.37 -5.55
N ASN A 54 5.67 -7.98 -6.42
CA ASN A 54 5.36 -7.69 -7.81
C ASN A 54 4.79 -8.96 -8.48
N GLY A 55 3.66 -8.79 -9.17
CA GLY A 55 2.96 -9.93 -9.80
C GLY A 55 2.00 -10.69 -8.86
N ALA A 56 1.88 -10.32 -7.58
CA ALA A 56 0.98 -10.99 -6.63
C ALA A 56 -0.52 -10.86 -6.95
N GLY A 57 -0.91 -9.95 -7.85
CA GLY A 57 -2.32 -9.73 -8.21
C GLY A 57 -2.90 -8.39 -7.78
N LYS A 58 -2.17 -7.54 -7.03
CA LYS A 58 -2.65 -6.24 -6.50
C LYS A 58 -3.35 -5.36 -7.54
N SER A 59 -2.62 -4.92 -8.55
CA SER A 59 -3.17 -4.03 -9.60
C SER A 59 -4.24 -4.72 -10.45
N THR A 60 -4.23 -6.06 -10.54
CA THR A 60 -5.29 -6.83 -11.20
C THR A 60 -6.59 -6.74 -10.38
N THR A 61 -6.49 -6.92 -9.07
CA THR A 61 -7.63 -6.80 -8.14
C THR A 61 -8.19 -5.37 -8.15
N ILE A 62 -7.34 -4.34 -8.07
CA ILE A 62 -7.78 -2.93 -8.19
C ILE A 62 -8.51 -2.68 -9.50
N LYS A 63 -8.02 -3.18 -10.63
CA LYS A 63 -8.69 -3.01 -11.92
C LYS A 63 -10.05 -3.73 -11.99
N MET A 64 -10.24 -4.81 -11.24
CA MET A 64 -11.56 -5.46 -11.11
C MET A 64 -12.47 -4.63 -10.20
N ILE A 65 -12.00 -4.14 -9.07
CA ILE A 65 -12.73 -3.27 -8.15
C ILE A 65 -13.23 -2.01 -8.87
N THR A 66 -12.40 -1.40 -9.71
CA THR A 66 -12.73 -0.18 -10.46
C THR A 66 -13.53 -0.42 -11.74
N GLY A 67 -13.88 -1.67 -12.07
CA GLY A 67 -14.60 -2.02 -13.29
C GLY A 67 -13.80 -1.83 -14.58
N VAL A 68 -12.48 -1.70 -14.49
CA VAL A 68 -11.58 -1.63 -15.67
C VAL A 68 -11.32 -3.01 -16.24
N LEU A 69 -11.37 -4.05 -15.40
CA LEU A 69 -11.11 -5.43 -15.78
C LEU A 69 -12.26 -6.35 -15.35
N THR A 70 -12.71 -7.20 -16.26
CA THR A 70 -13.73 -8.20 -15.98
C THR A 70 -13.12 -9.40 -15.26
N PRO A 71 -13.67 -9.85 -14.11
CA PRO A 71 -13.31 -11.09 -13.47
C PRO A 71 -13.55 -12.30 -14.42
N SER A 72 -12.76 -13.35 -14.23
CA SER A 72 -12.95 -14.63 -14.89
C SER A 72 -13.85 -15.57 -14.06
N ALA A 73 -13.91 -15.34 -12.75
CA ALA A 73 -14.71 -16.09 -11.78
C ALA A 73 -15.08 -15.22 -10.58
N GLY A 74 -16.06 -15.67 -9.80
CA GLY A 74 -16.52 -14.98 -8.59
C GLY A 74 -17.39 -13.76 -8.87
N THR A 75 -17.65 -13.01 -7.80
CA THR A 75 -18.48 -11.79 -7.86
C THR A 75 -17.78 -10.65 -7.12
N ILE A 76 -18.10 -9.41 -7.53
CA ILE A 76 -17.62 -8.21 -6.88
C ILE A 76 -18.73 -7.16 -6.83
N ARG A 77 -18.85 -6.51 -5.68
CA ARG A 77 -19.69 -5.33 -5.47
C ARG A 77 -18.85 -4.23 -4.83
N VAL A 78 -19.02 -3.01 -5.28
CA VAL A 78 -18.38 -1.82 -4.73
C VAL A 78 -19.47 -0.78 -4.48
N LEU A 79 -19.61 -0.31 -3.24
CA LEU A 79 -20.72 0.55 -2.84
C LEU A 79 -22.11 -0.07 -3.15
N GLY A 80 -22.21 -1.41 -3.07
CA GLY A 80 -23.41 -2.16 -3.47
C GLY A 80 -23.62 -2.28 -4.98
N ILE A 81 -22.75 -1.70 -5.81
CA ILE A 81 -22.83 -1.60 -7.27
C ILE A 81 -21.99 -2.70 -7.91
N ASP A 82 -22.48 -3.30 -8.99
CA ASP A 82 -21.68 -4.16 -9.86
C ASP A 82 -20.78 -3.29 -10.76
N PRO A 83 -19.44 -3.32 -10.60
CA PRO A 83 -18.54 -2.41 -11.31
C PRO A 83 -18.59 -2.51 -12.83
N LEU A 84 -19.03 -3.63 -13.36
CA LEU A 84 -19.08 -3.86 -14.81
C LEU A 84 -20.38 -3.38 -15.42
N LYS A 85 -21.49 -3.56 -14.70
CA LYS A 85 -22.82 -3.21 -15.21
C LYS A 85 -23.13 -1.73 -15.06
N GLU A 86 -22.66 -1.14 -13.94
CA GLU A 86 -22.99 0.24 -13.57
C GLU A 86 -21.74 1.12 -13.40
N ARG A 87 -20.76 0.92 -14.29
CA ARG A 87 -19.45 1.60 -14.20
C ARG A 87 -19.56 3.11 -14.08
N MET A 88 -20.46 3.77 -14.84
CA MET A 88 -20.62 5.22 -14.79
C MET A 88 -21.16 5.71 -13.44
N THR A 89 -22.03 4.94 -12.80
CA THR A 89 -22.54 5.24 -11.45
C THR A 89 -21.43 5.08 -10.42
N LEU A 90 -20.68 3.99 -10.51
CA LEU A 90 -19.55 3.73 -9.62
C LEU A 90 -18.47 4.80 -9.72
N THR A 91 -18.05 5.17 -10.94
CA THR A 91 -16.96 6.13 -11.17
C THR A 91 -17.22 7.50 -10.52
N ARG A 92 -18.48 7.88 -10.32
CA ARG A 92 -18.84 9.13 -9.63
C ARG A 92 -18.75 9.08 -8.12
N ARG A 93 -18.62 7.87 -7.56
CA ARG A 93 -18.58 7.63 -6.11
C ARG A 93 -17.22 7.17 -5.62
N ILE A 94 -16.29 6.88 -6.53
CA ILE A 94 -14.94 6.46 -6.21
C ILE A 94 -13.91 7.45 -6.75
N GLY A 95 -12.86 7.70 -5.97
CA GLY A 95 -11.64 8.36 -6.43
C GLY A 95 -10.57 7.30 -6.71
N VAL A 96 -9.84 7.45 -7.80
CA VAL A 96 -8.78 6.48 -8.15
C VAL A 96 -7.53 7.23 -8.58
N VAL A 97 -6.39 6.87 -8.01
CA VAL A 97 -5.07 7.32 -8.46
C VAL A 97 -4.25 6.11 -8.87
N PHE A 98 -3.85 6.06 -10.13
CA PHE A 98 -2.92 5.07 -10.64
C PHE A 98 -1.53 5.71 -10.76
N GLY A 99 -0.53 5.23 -10.01
CA GLY A 99 0.77 5.88 -9.90
C GLY A 99 1.51 6.19 -11.22
N GLN A 100 1.17 5.49 -12.30
CA GLN A 100 1.79 5.70 -13.62
C GLN A 100 0.87 6.36 -14.65
N ARG A 101 -0.36 6.70 -14.29
CA ARG A 101 -1.33 7.31 -15.21
C ARG A 101 -1.87 8.58 -14.60
N SER A 102 -1.78 9.67 -15.37
CA SER A 102 -2.35 10.96 -14.99
C SER A 102 -3.79 11.07 -15.49
N GLN A 103 -4.67 11.62 -14.64
CA GLN A 103 -6.00 12.09 -15.01
C GLN A 103 -6.02 13.60 -15.28
N LEU A 104 -4.89 14.26 -15.04
CA LEU A 104 -4.71 15.69 -15.30
C LEU A 104 -4.30 15.94 -16.76
N TRP A 105 -4.71 17.08 -17.29
CA TRP A 105 -4.36 17.48 -18.66
C TRP A 105 -2.96 18.09 -18.72
N TRP A 106 -2.07 17.44 -19.45
CA TRP A 106 -0.64 17.69 -19.46
C TRP A 106 -0.22 19.12 -19.78
N ASP A 107 -0.92 19.76 -20.73
CA ASP A 107 -0.61 21.11 -21.20
C ASP A 107 -1.40 22.22 -20.50
N LEU A 108 -2.37 21.86 -19.66
CA LEU A 108 -3.20 22.84 -18.94
C LEU A 108 -2.64 23.14 -17.55
N PRO A 109 -2.89 24.34 -17.02
CA PRO A 109 -2.73 24.62 -15.61
C PRO A 109 -3.51 23.62 -14.74
N LEU A 110 -2.99 23.35 -13.55
CA LEU A 110 -3.62 22.42 -12.63
C LEU A 110 -5.07 22.84 -12.29
N ALA A 111 -5.31 24.13 -12.07
CA ALA A 111 -6.64 24.69 -11.81
C ALA A 111 -7.64 24.40 -12.95
N ASP A 112 -7.20 24.51 -14.20
CA ASP A 112 -8.04 24.25 -15.36
C ASP A 112 -8.42 22.77 -15.45
N SER A 113 -7.47 21.88 -15.12
CA SER A 113 -7.75 20.45 -15.02
C SER A 113 -8.86 20.16 -14.00
N PHE A 114 -8.84 20.80 -12.84
CA PHE A 114 -9.91 20.65 -11.84
C PHE A 114 -11.25 21.19 -12.34
N GLY A 115 -11.25 22.33 -13.06
CA GLY A 115 -12.46 22.87 -13.70
C GLY A 115 -13.09 21.89 -14.69
N LEU A 116 -12.26 21.22 -15.50
CA LEU A 116 -12.74 20.18 -16.43
C LEU A 116 -13.30 18.96 -15.70
N LEU A 117 -12.64 18.49 -14.63
CA LEU A 117 -13.11 17.39 -13.81
C LEU A 117 -14.46 17.70 -13.16
N ARG A 118 -14.70 18.93 -12.70
CA ARG A 118 -15.99 19.37 -12.19
C ARG A 118 -17.12 19.05 -13.17
N HIS A 119 -16.93 19.42 -14.44
CA HIS A 119 -17.93 19.15 -15.49
C HIS A 119 -18.08 17.64 -15.76
N LEU A 120 -16.97 16.90 -15.79
CA LEU A 120 -16.98 15.45 -16.04
C LEU A 120 -17.74 14.69 -14.95
N PHE A 121 -17.50 15.04 -13.68
CA PHE A 121 -18.18 14.43 -12.52
C PHE A 121 -19.54 15.05 -12.21
N ARG A 122 -19.94 16.13 -12.91
CA ARG A 122 -21.19 16.88 -12.72
C ARG A 122 -21.33 17.43 -11.31
N VAL A 123 -20.24 17.93 -10.76
CA VAL A 123 -20.22 18.59 -9.45
C VAL A 123 -20.75 20.02 -9.60
N SER A 124 -21.59 20.46 -8.66
CA SER A 124 -22.08 21.85 -8.65
C SER A 124 -20.94 22.82 -8.46
N GLU A 125 -21.12 24.08 -8.85
CA GLU A 125 -20.07 25.10 -8.70
C GLU A 125 -19.77 25.40 -7.22
N SER A 126 -20.80 25.41 -6.38
CA SER A 126 -20.67 25.60 -4.93
C SER A 126 -19.88 24.47 -4.27
N ASP A 127 -20.24 23.20 -4.56
CA ASP A 127 -19.59 22.04 -3.99
C ASP A 127 -18.14 21.91 -4.46
N HIS A 128 -17.91 22.23 -5.76
CA HIS A 128 -16.58 22.24 -6.31
C HIS A 128 -15.68 23.27 -5.62
N LYS A 129 -16.19 24.49 -5.46
CA LYS A 129 -15.45 25.57 -4.78
C LYS A 129 -15.08 25.15 -3.36
N GLU A 130 -16.06 24.68 -2.58
CA GLU A 130 -15.83 24.22 -1.22
C GLU A 130 -14.81 23.08 -1.15
N SER A 131 -14.91 22.09 -2.05
CA SER A 131 -13.94 21.00 -2.15
C SER A 131 -12.54 21.51 -2.49
N MET A 132 -12.44 22.44 -3.45
CA MET A 132 -11.14 22.96 -3.88
C MET A 132 -10.49 23.85 -2.82
N ASP A 133 -11.26 24.71 -2.14
CA ASP A 133 -10.74 25.54 -1.05
C ASP A 133 -10.11 24.66 0.05
N TRP A 134 -10.76 23.55 0.38
CA TRP A 134 -10.23 22.57 1.33
C TRP A 134 -9.01 21.81 0.78
N LEU A 135 -9.08 21.27 -0.45
CA LEU A 135 -8.00 20.48 -1.06
C LEU A 135 -6.73 21.30 -1.31
N VAL A 136 -6.87 22.57 -1.66
CA VAL A 136 -5.75 23.49 -1.82
C VAL A 136 -4.98 23.65 -0.51
N GLY A 137 -5.69 23.74 0.62
CA GLY A 137 -5.05 23.80 1.94
C GLY A 137 -4.44 22.46 2.36
N LEU A 138 -5.20 21.37 2.23
CA LEU A 138 -4.76 20.02 2.65
C LEU A 138 -3.52 19.55 1.90
N LEU A 139 -3.46 19.79 0.59
CA LEU A 139 -2.41 19.29 -0.30
C LEU A 139 -1.37 20.36 -0.67
N ASP A 140 -1.44 21.56 -0.04
CA ASP A 140 -0.53 22.69 -0.29
C ASP A 140 -0.35 22.97 -1.80
N LEU A 141 -1.47 23.19 -2.51
CA LEU A 141 -1.47 23.38 -3.95
C LEU A 141 -1.28 24.83 -4.38
N SER A 142 -1.42 25.78 -3.46
CA SER A 142 -1.53 27.22 -3.75
C SER A 142 -0.40 27.76 -4.64
N THR A 143 0.82 27.28 -4.43
CA THR A 143 2.03 27.77 -5.12
C THR A 143 2.15 27.32 -6.57
N PHE A 144 1.40 26.28 -7.00
CA PHE A 144 1.51 25.72 -8.34
C PHE A 144 0.17 25.46 -9.06
N LEU A 145 -0.94 25.97 -8.53
CA LEU A 145 -2.28 25.85 -9.16
C LEU A 145 -2.31 26.35 -10.61
N GLN A 146 -1.57 27.44 -10.90
CA GLN A 146 -1.51 28.04 -12.23
C GLN A 146 -0.40 27.47 -13.11
N THR A 147 0.34 26.48 -12.60
CA THR A 147 1.42 25.84 -13.34
C THR A 147 0.89 24.72 -14.24
N PRO A 148 1.27 24.67 -15.53
CA PRO A 148 0.94 23.55 -16.39
C PRO A 148 1.44 22.22 -15.83
N VAL A 149 0.62 21.17 -15.93
CA VAL A 149 0.90 19.86 -15.30
C VAL A 149 2.26 19.29 -15.72
N ARG A 150 2.67 19.50 -16.97
CA ARG A 150 3.99 19.06 -17.48
C ARG A 150 5.21 19.72 -16.81
N GLN A 151 5.01 20.84 -16.13
CA GLN A 151 6.08 21.58 -15.43
C GLN A 151 6.16 21.26 -13.94
N LEU A 152 5.19 20.51 -13.42
CA LEU A 152 5.16 20.11 -12.02
C LEU A 152 6.24 19.07 -11.72
N SER A 153 6.82 19.16 -10.52
CA SER A 153 7.61 18.05 -9.97
C SER A 153 6.73 16.82 -9.78
N LEU A 154 7.34 15.64 -9.63
CA LEU A 154 6.59 14.41 -9.43
C LEU A 154 5.70 14.51 -8.16
N GLY A 155 6.22 15.05 -7.06
CA GLY A 155 5.47 15.27 -5.82
C GLY A 155 4.32 16.28 -5.98
N GLN A 156 4.55 17.40 -6.65
CA GLN A 156 3.49 18.36 -6.98
C GLN A 156 2.40 17.74 -7.84
N ARG A 157 2.80 16.97 -8.86
CA ARG A 157 1.86 16.26 -9.73
C ARG A 157 1.05 15.24 -8.94
N MET A 158 1.66 14.46 -8.05
CA MET A 158 0.94 13.49 -7.22
C MET A 158 -0.08 14.16 -6.30
N ARG A 159 0.28 15.28 -5.67
CA ARG A 159 -0.67 16.09 -4.88
C ARG A 159 -1.84 16.60 -5.74
N GLY A 160 -1.56 17.00 -6.97
CA GLY A 160 -2.58 17.35 -7.97
C GLY A 160 -3.48 16.18 -8.35
N GLU A 161 -2.93 14.97 -8.55
CA GLU A 161 -3.69 13.75 -8.82
C GLU A 161 -4.61 13.36 -7.66
N LEU A 162 -4.13 13.50 -6.42
CA LEU A 162 -4.95 13.28 -5.22
C LEU A 162 -6.10 14.28 -5.16
N ALA A 163 -5.83 15.57 -5.39
CA ALA A 163 -6.87 16.58 -5.43
C ALA A 163 -7.91 16.28 -6.53
N ALA A 164 -7.47 15.87 -7.71
CA ALA A 164 -8.35 15.48 -8.81
C ALA A 164 -9.24 14.28 -8.44
N ALA A 165 -8.67 13.26 -7.78
CA ALA A 165 -9.42 12.09 -7.34
C ALA A 165 -10.42 12.40 -6.21
N LEU A 166 -10.19 13.47 -5.45
CA LEU A 166 -11.01 13.88 -4.30
C LEU A 166 -12.01 15.01 -4.62
N ALA A 167 -11.86 15.69 -5.77
CA ALA A 167 -12.62 16.88 -6.12
C ALA A 167 -14.15 16.68 -6.11
N HIS A 168 -14.60 15.45 -6.33
CA HIS A 168 -16.03 15.06 -6.35
C HIS A 168 -16.50 14.38 -5.05
N ARG A 169 -15.68 14.43 -3.97
CA ARG A 169 -15.96 13.86 -2.63
C ARG A 169 -16.35 12.39 -2.66
N PRO A 170 -15.46 11.50 -3.13
CA PRO A 170 -15.76 10.08 -3.22
C PRO A 170 -15.92 9.43 -1.84
N GLU A 171 -16.73 8.38 -1.77
CA GLU A 171 -16.89 7.54 -0.58
C GLU A 171 -15.74 6.55 -0.39
N LEU A 172 -15.08 6.18 -1.51
CA LEU A 172 -13.95 5.27 -1.56
C LEU A 172 -12.82 5.86 -2.40
N LEU A 173 -11.63 5.95 -1.81
CA LEU A 173 -10.41 6.35 -2.50
C LEU A 173 -9.50 5.14 -2.69
N ILE A 174 -9.12 4.88 -3.93
CA ILE A 174 -8.22 3.78 -4.30
C ILE A 174 -6.93 4.35 -4.84
N LEU A 175 -5.81 3.94 -4.25
CA LEU A 175 -4.48 4.46 -4.56
C LEU A 175 -3.56 3.29 -4.95
N ASP A 176 -3.11 3.26 -6.19
CA ASP A 176 -2.17 2.23 -6.68
C ASP A 176 -0.76 2.84 -6.76
N GLU A 177 0.08 2.56 -5.74
CA GLU A 177 1.47 3.03 -5.62
C GLU A 177 1.63 4.58 -5.66
N PRO A 178 0.90 5.36 -4.81
CA PRO A 178 0.86 6.82 -4.93
C PRO A 178 2.17 7.52 -4.53
N THR A 179 3.04 6.85 -3.78
CA THR A 179 4.28 7.44 -3.24
C THR A 179 5.54 7.04 -4.00
N ILE A 180 5.38 6.21 -5.05
CA ILE A 180 6.52 5.72 -5.83
C ILE A 180 7.30 6.87 -6.49
N GLY A 181 8.62 6.90 -6.26
CA GLY A 181 9.51 7.90 -6.84
C GLY A 181 9.40 9.31 -6.23
N LEU A 182 8.60 9.50 -5.18
CA LEU A 182 8.56 10.75 -4.44
C LEU A 182 9.75 10.88 -3.48
N ASP A 183 10.19 12.13 -3.27
CA ASP A 183 11.08 12.47 -2.17
C ASP A 183 10.37 12.34 -0.80
N LEU A 184 11.16 12.32 0.28
CA LEU A 184 10.64 12.12 1.64
C LEU A 184 9.59 13.17 2.04
N VAL A 185 9.82 14.44 1.73
CA VAL A 185 8.89 15.54 2.07
C VAL A 185 7.57 15.37 1.35
N SER A 186 7.61 15.00 0.07
CA SER A 186 6.41 14.73 -0.73
C SER A 186 5.63 13.51 -0.24
N LYS A 187 6.33 12.44 0.19
CA LYS A 187 5.71 11.26 0.81
C LYS A 187 4.97 11.62 2.08
N ASP A 188 5.62 12.34 2.99
CA ASP A 188 5.04 12.75 4.28
C ASP A 188 3.80 13.64 4.09
N ALA A 189 3.83 14.54 3.11
CA ALA A 189 2.67 15.36 2.76
C ALA A 189 1.48 14.51 2.28
N VAL A 190 1.74 13.51 1.41
CA VAL A 190 0.71 12.57 0.92
C VAL A 190 0.15 11.73 2.08
N ARG A 191 0.98 11.14 2.94
CA ARG A 191 0.57 10.36 4.10
C ARG A 191 -0.30 11.15 5.05
N THR A 192 0.14 12.37 5.39
CA THR A 192 -0.60 13.29 6.26
C THR A 192 -1.97 13.61 5.69
N ALA A 193 -2.05 13.92 4.38
CA ALA A 193 -3.31 14.20 3.72
C ALA A 193 -4.26 12.99 3.73
N LEU A 194 -3.76 11.78 3.46
CA LEU A 194 -4.57 10.55 3.48
C LEU A 194 -5.10 10.24 4.88
N ARG A 195 -4.28 10.40 5.92
CA ARG A 195 -4.70 10.21 7.30
C ARG A 195 -5.78 11.22 7.69
N GLN A 196 -5.58 12.51 7.43
CA GLN A 196 -6.58 13.55 7.71
C GLN A 196 -7.89 13.31 6.96
N LEU A 197 -7.81 12.85 5.71
CA LEU A 197 -9.00 12.51 4.91
C LEU A 197 -9.81 11.40 5.59
N ASN A 198 -9.16 10.33 6.03
CA ASN A 198 -9.83 9.21 6.68
C ASN A 198 -10.39 9.60 8.06
N GLU A 199 -9.58 10.25 8.92
CA GLU A 199 -9.96 10.64 10.27
C GLU A 199 -11.07 11.69 10.30
N THR A 200 -11.00 12.69 9.41
CA THR A 200 -11.93 13.85 9.45
C THR A 200 -13.22 13.59 8.68
N TYR A 201 -13.13 12.90 7.54
CA TYR A 201 -14.27 12.73 6.63
C TYR A 201 -14.79 11.30 6.57
N GLY A 202 -14.10 10.35 7.23
CA GLY A 202 -14.48 8.94 7.20
C GLY A 202 -14.37 8.30 5.81
N THR A 203 -13.62 8.92 4.90
CA THR A 203 -13.40 8.36 3.55
C THR A 203 -12.68 7.04 3.65
N THR A 204 -13.24 6.00 3.04
CA THR A 204 -12.57 4.69 2.98
C THR A 204 -11.38 4.76 2.05
N VAL A 205 -10.25 4.23 2.47
CA VAL A 205 -9.00 4.24 1.68
C VAL A 205 -8.54 2.81 1.42
N LEU A 206 -8.29 2.49 0.15
CA LEU A 206 -7.59 1.27 -0.26
C LEU A 206 -6.26 1.67 -0.91
N LEU A 207 -5.16 1.38 -0.23
CA LEU A 207 -3.81 1.77 -0.62
C LEU A 207 -2.99 0.55 -1.02
N THR A 208 -2.45 0.51 -2.24
CA THR A 208 -1.34 -0.39 -2.55
C THR A 208 -0.04 0.36 -2.49
N THR A 209 0.94 -0.23 -1.87
CA THR A 209 2.32 0.26 -1.84
C THR A 209 3.28 -0.88 -1.55
N HIS A 210 4.53 -0.69 -1.88
CA HIS A 210 5.64 -1.52 -1.43
C HIS A 210 6.47 -0.81 -0.34
N ASP A 211 6.13 0.45 -0.03
CA ASP A 211 6.73 1.23 1.06
C ASP A 211 5.92 1.00 2.34
N LEU A 212 6.53 0.34 3.29
CA LEU A 212 5.86 -0.09 4.51
C LEU A 212 5.63 1.05 5.50
N ALA A 213 6.39 2.13 5.39
CA ALA A 213 6.12 3.34 6.14
C ALA A 213 4.79 3.97 5.73
N ASP A 214 4.39 3.87 4.45
CA ASP A 214 3.07 4.32 4.00
C ASP A 214 1.96 3.54 4.70
N ILE A 215 2.14 2.21 4.82
CA ILE A 215 1.18 1.34 5.50
C ILE A 215 1.09 1.68 6.99
N ALA A 216 2.24 1.78 7.66
CA ALA A 216 2.31 2.04 9.09
C ALA A 216 1.66 3.39 9.48
N GLU A 217 1.78 4.40 8.62
CA GLU A 217 1.28 5.74 8.90
C GLU A 217 -0.16 5.98 8.47
N VAL A 218 -0.65 5.25 7.44
CA VAL A 218 -1.96 5.51 6.82
C VAL A 218 -2.99 4.43 7.13
N CYS A 219 -2.57 3.16 7.29
CA CYS A 219 -3.50 2.04 7.30
C CYS A 219 -3.68 1.42 8.69
N GLY A 220 -4.92 1.23 9.11
CA GLY A 220 -5.26 0.51 10.34
C GLY A 220 -5.35 -1.01 10.15
N ARG A 221 -5.56 -1.47 8.91
CA ARG A 221 -5.69 -2.88 8.52
C ARG A 221 -4.82 -3.18 7.31
N VAL A 222 -4.27 -4.37 7.25
CA VAL A 222 -3.43 -4.82 6.15
C VAL A 222 -3.94 -6.15 5.60
N VAL A 223 -4.05 -6.22 4.29
CA VAL A 223 -4.34 -7.43 3.52
C VAL A 223 -3.09 -7.77 2.71
N VAL A 224 -2.53 -8.93 2.94
CA VAL A 224 -1.35 -9.43 2.24
C VAL A 224 -1.77 -10.42 1.17
N ILE A 225 -1.44 -10.12 -0.10
CA ILE A 225 -1.70 -11.00 -1.24
C ILE A 225 -0.39 -11.62 -1.75
N ASN A 226 -0.40 -12.92 -2.03
CA ASN A 226 0.69 -13.61 -2.68
C ASN A 226 0.15 -14.62 -3.70
N HIS A 227 0.74 -14.69 -4.89
CA HIS A 227 0.31 -15.57 -5.97
C HIS A 227 -1.21 -15.57 -6.25
N GLY A 228 -1.85 -14.40 -6.11
CA GLY A 228 -3.28 -14.22 -6.40
C GLY A 228 -4.23 -14.58 -5.26
N ILE A 229 -3.74 -15.04 -4.11
CA ILE A 229 -4.55 -15.38 -2.93
C ILE A 229 -4.22 -14.45 -1.75
N ILE A 230 -5.20 -14.19 -0.87
CA ILE A 230 -4.96 -13.50 0.40
C ILE A 230 -4.32 -14.50 1.35
N VAL A 231 -3.13 -14.15 1.87
CA VAL A 231 -2.37 -14.98 2.82
C VAL A 231 -2.49 -14.47 4.25
N GLU A 232 -2.74 -13.17 4.44
CA GLU A 232 -2.97 -12.53 5.73
C GLU A 232 -3.96 -11.39 5.57
N ASP A 233 -4.81 -11.21 6.60
CA ASP A 233 -5.77 -10.12 6.69
C ASP A 233 -6.02 -9.79 8.16
N GLY A 234 -5.79 -8.55 8.56
CA GLY A 234 -6.06 -8.12 9.93
C GLY A 234 -5.52 -6.75 10.30
N PRO A 235 -5.77 -6.31 11.54
CA PRO A 235 -5.22 -5.07 12.07
C PRO A 235 -3.69 -5.08 12.04
N LEU A 236 -3.09 -3.99 11.57
CA LEU A 236 -1.64 -3.84 11.44
C LEU A 236 -0.89 -4.14 12.77
N PRO A 237 -1.30 -3.64 13.94
CA PRO A 237 -0.63 -3.96 15.20
C PRO A 237 -0.63 -5.46 15.52
N THR A 238 -1.74 -6.16 15.20
CA THR A 238 -1.85 -7.61 15.42
C THR A 238 -0.92 -8.40 14.52
N LEU A 239 -0.79 -7.98 13.26
CA LEU A 239 0.14 -8.61 12.31
C LEU A 239 1.59 -8.39 12.75
N ILE A 240 1.94 -7.17 13.16
CA ILE A 240 3.28 -6.85 13.66
C ILE A 240 3.58 -7.69 14.92
N SER A 241 2.68 -7.78 15.89
CA SER A 241 2.90 -8.55 17.13
C SER A 241 3.01 -10.05 16.87
N ARG A 242 2.21 -10.58 15.93
CA ARG A 242 2.22 -12.03 15.61
C ARG A 242 3.42 -12.45 14.78
N LEU A 243 3.83 -11.62 13.84
CA LEU A 243 4.89 -11.92 12.88
C LEU A 243 6.23 -11.28 13.24
N GLY A 244 6.18 -10.27 14.13
CA GLY A 244 7.29 -9.43 14.52
C GLY A 244 7.93 -9.76 15.88
N SER A 245 7.61 -10.91 16.50
CA SER A 245 8.10 -11.30 17.83
C SER A 245 9.60 -11.55 17.95
N GLU A 246 10.39 -11.16 16.95
CA GLU A 246 11.84 -11.42 16.95
C GLU A 246 12.62 -10.11 16.78
N ARG A 247 13.01 -9.49 17.91
CA ARG A 247 13.91 -8.35 17.89
C ARG A 247 15.31 -8.73 17.40
N ILE A 248 15.96 -7.80 16.72
CA ILE A 248 17.35 -7.98 16.27
C ILE A 248 18.25 -7.09 17.14
N VAL A 249 19.20 -7.72 17.79
CA VAL A 249 20.31 -7.03 18.46
C VAL A 249 21.48 -6.98 17.50
N MET A 250 21.94 -5.78 17.16
CA MET A 250 23.25 -5.56 16.56
C MET A 250 24.22 -5.16 17.68
N VAL A 251 25.32 -5.88 17.80
CA VAL A 251 26.39 -5.54 18.72
C VAL A 251 27.68 -5.27 17.96
N GLU A 252 28.36 -4.20 18.31
CA GLU A 252 29.75 -3.94 17.91
C GLU A 252 30.67 -4.32 19.07
N LEU A 253 31.56 -5.26 18.83
CA LEU A 253 32.48 -5.78 19.83
C LEU A 253 33.79 -5.04 19.77
N THR A 254 34.54 -5.04 20.90
CA THR A 254 35.89 -4.47 20.93
C THR A 254 36.87 -5.23 20.06
N GLU A 255 36.66 -6.52 19.87
CA GLU A 255 37.50 -7.42 19.07
C GLU A 255 36.64 -8.21 18.08
N THR A 256 37.26 -8.71 17.03
CA THR A 256 36.60 -9.65 16.09
C THR A 256 36.56 -11.02 16.74
N LEU A 257 35.36 -11.56 16.91
CA LEU A 257 35.12 -12.88 17.50
C LEU A 257 34.35 -13.78 16.53
N ASP A 258 34.44 -15.07 16.79
CA ASP A 258 33.55 -16.05 16.18
C ASP A 258 32.07 -15.69 16.46
N PRO A 259 31.13 -16.20 15.65
CA PRO A 259 29.71 -15.94 15.86
C PRO A 259 29.26 -16.25 17.28
N LEU A 260 28.72 -15.23 17.96
CA LEU A 260 28.22 -15.36 19.33
C LEU A 260 27.09 -16.39 19.39
N ARG A 261 27.16 -17.27 20.40
CA ARG A 261 26.12 -18.26 20.69
C ARG A 261 25.48 -17.91 22.03
N ILE A 262 24.31 -17.29 21.96
CA ILE A 262 23.52 -16.88 23.13
C ILE A 262 22.22 -17.70 23.13
N ALA A 263 21.86 -18.25 24.27
CA ALA A 263 20.61 -19.01 24.42
C ALA A 263 19.39 -18.12 24.06
N GLY A 264 18.45 -18.67 23.32
CA GLY A 264 17.25 -17.95 22.84
C GLY A 264 17.56 -16.95 21.70
N THR A 265 18.74 -17.05 21.05
CA THR A 265 19.04 -16.23 19.86
C THR A 265 19.49 -17.09 18.67
N ILE A 266 19.29 -16.51 17.49
CA ILE A 266 19.80 -17.05 16.23
C ILE A 266 20.79 -16.02 15.67
N HIS A 267 22.05 -16.44 15.48
CA HIS A 267 23.05 -15.63 14.80
C HIS A 267 22.67 -15.47 13.32
N MET A 268 22.59 -14.23 12.85
CA MET A 268 22.18 -13.90 11.47
C MET A 268 23.38 -13.66 10.55
N ARG A 269 24.30 -12.79 10.99
CA ARG A 269 25.49 -12.39 10.20
C ARG A 269 26.55 -11.76 11.08
N THR A 270 27.78 -11.77 10.57
CA THR A 270 28.94 -11.05 11.13
C THR A 270 29.57 -10.18 10.05
N GLU A 271 29.87 -8.94 10.37
CA GLU A 271 30.60 -7.99 9.52
C GLU A 271 31.71 -7.34 10.35
N GLY A 272 32.92 -7.87 10.26
CA GLY A 272 34.04 -7.42 11.06
C GLY A 272 33.76 -7.62 12.56
N ARG A 273 33.66 -6.51 13.32
CA ARG A 273 33.36 -6.54 14.76
C ARG A 273 31.86 -6.47 15.07
N ARG A 274 31.00 -6.33 14.05
CA ARG A 274 29.56 -6.25 14.21
C ARG A 274 28.93 -7.60 14.00
N GLN A 275 28.03 -7.97 14.92
CA GLN A 275 27.25 -9.19 14.84
C GLN A 275 25.77 -8.87 15.05
N TRP A 276 24.92 -9.55 14.28
CA TRP A 276 23.46 -9.44 14.36
C TRP A 276 22.88 -10.73 14.90
N LEU A 277 22.16 -10.62 16.00
CA LEU A 277 21.51 -11.74 16.69
C LEU A 277 20.00 -11.47 16.69
N ARG A 278 19.23 -12.44 16.22
CA ARG A 278 17.78 -12.42 16.30
C ARG A 278 17.35 -13.06 17.61
N ILE A 279 16.53 -12.33 18.39
CA ILE A 279 16.05 -12.78 19.71
C ILE A 279 14.71 -13.48 19.53
N ASN A 280 14.59 -14.69 20.10
CA ASN A 280 13.31 -15.35 20.25
C ASN A 280 12.67 -14.89 21.59
N GLU A 281 11.72 -13.93 21.52
CA GLU A 281 11.08 -13.37 22.71
C GLU A 281 10.23 -14.36 23.51
N THR A 282 9.92 -15.52 22.97
CA THR A 282 9.27 -16.61 23.71
C THR A 282 10.23 -17.36 24.63
N GLU A 283 11.55 -17.27 24.37
CA GLU A 283 12.59 -18.00 25.11
C GLU A 283 13.43 -17.08 26.00
N THR A 284 13.61 -15.80 25.58
CA THR A 284 14.50 -14.89 26.28
C THR A 284 14.08 -13.41 26.10
N THR A 285 14.67 -12.51 26.83
CA THR A 285 14.45 -11.07 26.71
C THR A 285 15.68 -10.37 26.14
N ALA A 286 15.49 -9.22 25.48
CA ALA A 286 16.60 -8.41 24.97
C ALA A 286 17.62 -8.06 26.08
N GLY A 287 17.14 -7.72 27.28
CA GLY A 287 18.01 -7.44 28.44
C GLY A 287 18.86 -8.65 28.85
N ALA A 288 18.29 -9.86 28.87
CA ALA A 288 19.01 -11.08 29.18
C ALA A 288 20.08 -11.40 28.12
N VAL A 289 19.75 -11.20 26.83
CA VAL A 289 20.69 -11.38 25.72
C VAL A 289 21.87 -10.41 25.83
N ILE A 290 21.60 -9.12 26.07
CA ILE A 290 22.63 -8.09 26.23
C ILE A 290 23.54 -8.43 27.43
N ALA A 291 22.97 -8.83 28.57
CA ALA A 291 23.72 -9.25 29.73
C ALA A 291 24.61 -10.47 29.44
N ALA A 292 24.08 -11.48 28.72
CA ALA A 292 24.86 -12.67 28.35
C ALA A 292 25.98 -12.36 27.37
N ILE A 293 25.82 -11.42 26.44
CA ILE A 293 26.88 -10.95 25.55
C ILE A 293 27.96 -10.24 26.38
N GLY A 294 27.57 -9.33 27.31
CA GLY A 294 28.50 -8.61 28.19
C GLY A 294 29.32 -9.51 29.12
N GLN A 295 28.84 -10.74 29.42
CA GLN A 295 29.60 -11.73 30.16
C GLN A 295 30.67 -12.43 29.32
N GLN A 296 30.48 -12.52 28.00
CA GLN A 296 31.42 -13.20 27.09
C GLN A 296 32.45 -12.23 26.51
N THR A 297 32.08 -10.99 26.28
CA THR A 297 32.94 -9.99 25.62
C THR A 297 32.51 -8.57 25.94
N SER A 298 33.43 -7.63 25.67
CA SER A 298 33.15 -6.20 25.84
C SER A 298 32.40 -5.64 24.64
N ILE A 299 31.26 -4.99 24.89
CA ILE A 299 30.43 -4.32 23.89
C ILE A 299 30.94 -2.90 23.71
N LEU A 300 31.23 -2.51 22.46
CA LEU A 300 31.64 -1.16 22.11
C LEU A 300 30.39 -0.31 21.80
N ASP A 301 29.43 -0.88 21.06
CA ASP A 301 28.18 -0.24 20.70
C ASP A 301 27.07 -1.28 20.56
N LEU A 302 25.82 -0.87 20.73
CA LEU A 302 24.65 -1.72 20.70
C LEU A 302 23.47 -0.98 20.09
N SER A 303 22.78 -1.67 19.21
CA SER A 303 21.50 -1.23 18.65
C SER A 303 20.49 -2.35 18.77
N LEU A 304 19.31 -2.03 19.29
CA LEU A 304 18.16 -2.92 19.32
C LEU A 304 17.18 -2.40 18.29
N SER A 305 16.93 -3.18 17.24
CA SER A 305 15.91 -2.88 16.25
C SER A 305 14.72 -3.82 16.45
N GLU A 306 13.54 -3.24 16.45
CA GLU A 306 12.32 -4.03 16.23
C GLU A 306 12.38 -4.58 14.80
N PRO A 307 11.81 -5.78 14.55
CA PRO A 307 11.77 -6.29 13.19
C PRO A 307 11.14 -5.23 12.31
N ASP A 308 11.83 -4.89 11.26
CA ASP A 308 11.27 -4.00 10.24
C ASP A 308 10.03 -4.72 9.66
N PHE A 309 8.96 -3.98 9.43
CA PHE A 309 7.77 -4.54 8.79
C PHE A 309 8.14 -5.20 7.44
N ASP A 310 9.23 -4.77 6.79
CA ASP A 310 9.83 -5.45 5.65
C ASP A 310 10.19 -6.90 5.93
N ASP A 311 10.77 -7.19 7.08
CA ASP A 311 11.12 -8.55 7.50
C ASP A 311 9.88 -9.38 7.79
N VAL A 312 8.84 -8.75 8.38
CA VAL A 312 7.54 -9.38 8.63
C VAL A 312 6.90 -9.80 7.30
N VAL A 313 6.86 -8.89 6.34
CA VAL A 313 6.29 -9.13 5.01
C VAL A 313 7.09 -10.16 4.21
N ARG A 314 8.43 -10.11 4.27
CA ARG A 314 9.30 -11.13 3.64
C ARG A 314 9.06 -12.53 4.20
N ARG A 315 8.77 -12.67 5.48
CA ARG A 315 8.44 -13.97 6.09
C ARG A 315 7.12 -14.50 5.60
N VAL A 316 6.09 -13.66 5.54
CA VAL A 316 4.80 -14.06 4.96
C VAL A 316 4.98 -14.55 3.53
N TYR A 317 5.86 -13.91 2.75
CA TYR A 317 6.16 -14.35 1.39
C TYR A 317 6.99 -15.63 1.35
N GLY A 318 7.95 -15.78 2.25
CA GLY A 318 8.84 -16.97 2.33
C GLY A 318 8.16 -18.23 2.90
N ALA A 319 7.16 -18.08 3.74
CA ALA A 319 6.40 -19.20 4.30
C ALA A 319 5.42 -19.83 3.29
N THR A 320 5.18 -19.17 2.15
CA THR A 320 4.26 -19.63 1.08
C THR A 320 5.01 -20.09 -0.20
N SER A 321 6.34 -20.22 -0.13
CA SER A 321 7.19 -20.68 -1.26
C SER A 321 7.51 -22.15 -1.19
#